data_77286494b7394636f39092b3c83e7fde
#
_entry.id   77286494b7394636f39092b3c83e7fde
#
_cell.length_a   1.000
_cell.length_b   1.000
_cell.length_c   1.000
_cell.angle_alpha   90.00
_cell.angle_beta   90.00
_cell.angle_gamma   90.00
#
_symmetry.space_group_name_H-M   'P 1'
#
loop_
_entity.id
_entity.type
_entity.pdbx_description
1 polymer ?
#
loop_
_entity_poly.entity_id
_entity_poly.type
_entity_poly.pdbx_seq_one_letter_code
_entity_poly.pdbx_strand_id
1 'polypeptide(L)'
;VLADLDALSALADRPPVGLVLGSGFEGTPDLMAALAARFRLLGAAPDTVTRLKDPLGFAGLCAHLGVPHPAVTRDPVPDRAGWLLKRAGGSGGTHIRAATAGPAPPGAYFQARVPGRAHALAFLADGRNIAIVGITEQWSAPSPLRPFRYAGAVERARHEGPALAPRMVDRIAEAVERIVSETGLRGLASADLLVSGEHWWLTEINPRPGATLDVLDRRPTPLLAHHIAASLGRLPAVEEAPVDAAATEICYAATGYAPMPPLDWPDFVRDRPRSGSTVARDAPLCTLFATGTDSAATREMLRGRAARLRTLLDLTEEHP
;
A
#
# COMPACT_ATOMS: atom_id res chain seq x y z
N VAL A 1 18.61 12.21 -5.10
CA VAL A 1 18.50 10.86 -4.48
C VAL A 1 19.86 10.17 -4.44
N LEU A 2 20.55 9.92 -5.58
CA LEU A 2 21.85 9.21 -5.57
C LEU A 2 22.91 9.94 -4.74
N ALA A 3 23.09 11.25 -4.95
CA ALA A 3 24.03 12.07 -4.20
C ALA A 3 23.69 12.11 -2.69
N ASP A 4 22.40 12.13 -2.34
CA ASP A 4 21.97 12.12 -0.94
C ASP A 4 22.27 10.78 -0.26
N LEU A 5 22.09 9.66 -1.00
CA LEU A 5 22.45 8.32 -0.50
C LEU A 5 23.96 8.15 -0.34
N ASP A 6 24.77 8.73 -1.24
CA ASP A 6 26.22 8.75 -1.10
C ASP A 6 26.64 9.52 0.16
N ALA A 7 26.04 10.71 0.37
CA ALA A 7 26.31 11.52 1.54
C ALA A 7 25.89 10.78 2.83
N LEU A 8 24.72 10.14 2.85
CA LEU A 8 24.27 9.34 3.98
C LEU A 8 25.17 8.13 4.25
N SER A 9 25.62 7.45 3.19
CA SER A 9 26.53 6.31 3.31
C SER A 9 27.88 6.71 3.86
N ALA A 10 28.36 7.92 3.53
CA ALA A 10 29.61 8.47 4.05
C ALA A 10 29.53 8.86 5.55
N LEU A 11 28.32 9.08 6.08
CA LEU A 11 28.11 9.36 7.52
C LEU A 11 27.97 8.09 8.36
N ALA A 12 27.87 6.92 7.75
CA ALA A 12 27.70 5.66 8.45
C ALA A 12 29.06 5.11 8.91
N ASP A 13 29.15 4.67 10.17
CA ASP A 13 30.36 4.03 10.72
C ASP A 13 30.72 2.70 10.04
N ARG A 14 29.77 2.10 9.36
CA ARG A 14 29.91 0.82 8.61
C ARG A 14 29.22 0.92 7.25
N PRO A 15 29.69 0.21 6.23
CA PRO A 15 28.99 0.15 4.96
C PRO A 15 27.55 -0.34 5.14
N PRO A 16 26.55 0.28 4.49
CA PRO A 16 25.17 -0.18 4.55
C PRO A 16 25.06 -1.59 3.95
N VAL A 17 24.28 -2.46 4.58
CA VAL A 17 24.05 -3.85 4.12
C VAL A 17 23.24 -3.92 2.82
N GLY A 18 22.50 -2.87 2.53
CA GLY A 18 21.67 -2.71 1.34
C GLY A 18 20.67 -1.58 1.47
N LEU A 19 19.84 -1.42 0.45
CA LEU A 19 18.83 -0.39 0.34
C LEU A 19 17.45 -1.02 0.24
N VAL A 20 16.52 -0.63 1.12
CA VAL A 20 15.10 -0.99 1.03
C VAL A 20 14.35 0.18 0.38
N LEU A 21 13.62 -0.08 -0.69
CA LEU A 21 12.81 0.92 -1.37
C LEU A 21 11.36 0.86 -0.85
N GLY A 22 10.83 2.03 -0.51
CA GLY A 22 9.42 2.21 -0.16
C GLY A 22 8.54 2.55 -1.37
N SER A 23 7.36 3.15 -1.11
CA SER A 23 6.47 3.64 -2.16
C SER A 23 7.08 4.81 -2.94
N GLY A 24 6.69 4.93 -4.22
CA GLY A 24 7.10 6.02 -5.10
C GLY A 24 8.21 5.66 -6.08
N PHE A 25 8.90 4.54 -5.90
CA PHE A 25 9.93 4.08 -6.84
C PHE A 25 9.36 3.26 -8.01
N GLU A 26 8.16 2.68 -7.85
CA GLU A 26 7.54 1.80 -8.85
C GLU A 26 7.26 2.50 -10.18
N GLY A 27 7.11 3.83 -10.17
CA GLY A 27 6.93 4.66 -11.38
C GLY A 27 8.22 5.14 -12.02
N THR A 28 9.40 4.80 -11.48
CA THR A 28 10.71 5.29 -11.92
C THR A 28 11.73 4.15 -12.10
N PRO A 29 11.51 3.24 -13.07
CA PRO A 29 12.33 2.04 -13.25
C PRO A 29 13.82 2.39 -13.53
N ASP A 30 14.10 3.45 -14.27
CA ASP A 30 15.47 3.89 -14.55
C ASP A 30 16.22 4.29 -13.26
N LEU A 31 15.54 4.99 -12.33
CA LEU A 31 16.11 5.31 -11.03
C LEU A 31 16.37 4.04 -10.20
N MET A 32 15.45 3.08 -10.23
CA MET A 32 15.66 1.80 -9.55
C MET A 32 16.86 1.04 -10.12
N ALA A 33 17.01 1.01 -11.45
CA ALA A 33 18.16 0.40 -12.10
C ALA A 33 19.48 1.09 -11.71
N ALA A 34 19.51 2.42 -11.69
CA ALA A 34 20.67 3.20 -11.26
C ALA A 34 21.02 2.95 -9.76
N LEU A 35 20.02 2.80 -8.90
CA LEU A 35 20.21 2.43 -7.49
C LEU A 35 20.75 1.01 -7.36
N ALA A 36 20.21 0.05 -8.12
CA ALA A 36 20.65 -1.34 -8.12
C ALA A 36 22.11 -1.52 -8.60
N ALA A 37 22.57 -0.65 -9.50
CA ALA A 37 23.96 -0.65 -9.98
C ALA A 37 24.96 -0.20 -8.90
N ARG A 38 24.52 0.55 -7.88
CA ARG A 38 25.38 1.13 -6.83
C ARG A 38 25.20 0.48 -5.46
N PHE A 39 24.00 0.04 -5.16
CA PHE A 39 23.60 -0.51 -3.86
C PHE A 39 22.96 -1.87 -4.05
N ARG A 40 23.20 -2.77 -3.09
CA ARG A 40 22.41 -4.00 -3.01
C ARG A 40 20.97 -3.64 -2.67
N LEU A 41 20.03 -3.87 -3.57
CA LEU A 41 18.62 -3.74 -3.24
C LEU A 41 18.17 -4.93 -2.37
N LEU A 42 17.55 -4.62 -1.25
CA LEU A 42 16.86 -5.58 -0.37
C LEU A 42 15.36 -5.44 -0.66
N GLY A 43 14.82 -6.34 -1.47
CA GLY A 43 13.45 -6.31 -1.99
C GLY A 43 13.37 -6.79 -3.44
N ALA A 44 12.33 -6.33 -4.14
CA ALA A 44 12.09 -6.67 -5.53
C ALA A 44 13.16 -6.06 -6.46
N ALA A 45 13.63 -6.83 -7.43
CA ALA A 45 14.50 -6.35 -8.48
C ALA A 45 13.77 -5.37 -9.43
N PRO A 46 14.48 -4.43 -10.09
CA PRO A 46 13.87 -3.46 -11.00
C PRO A 46 13.00 -4.12 -12.09
N ASP A 47 13.47 -5.20 -12.70
CA ASP A 47 12.72 -5.93 -13.75
C ASP A 47 11.45 -6.58 -13.19
N THR A 48 11.52 -7.14 -11.98
CA THR A 48 10.34 -7.67 -11.28
C THR A 48 9.30 -6.58 -11.04
N VAL A 49 9.73 -5.40 -10.58
CA VAL A 49 8.83 -4.26 -10.37
C VAL A 49 8.21 -3.81 -11.69
N THR A 50 9.00 -3.69 -12.76
CA THR A 50 8.52 -3.32 -14.10
C THR A 50 7.46 -4.30 -14.60
N ARG A 51 7.70 -5.62 -14.49
CA ARG A 51 6.73 -6.66 -14.89
C ARG A 51 5.43 -6.58 -14.10
N LEU A 52 5.50 -6.34 -12.79
CA LEU A 52 4.31 -6.27 -11.91
C LEU A 52 3.54 -4.95 -12.05
N LYS A 53 4.18 -3.88 -12.52
CA LYS A 53 3.59 -2.54 -12.63
C LYS A 53 3.23 -2.16 -14.08
N ASP A 54 3.58 -2.95 -15.08
CA ASP A 54 2.99 -2.81 -16.43
C ASP A 54 1.58 -3.38 -16.44
N PRO A 55 0.53 -2.55 -16.61
CA PRO A 55 -0.84 -3.00 -16.43
C PRO A 55 -1.28 -4.09 -17.41
N LEU A 56 -0.86 -3.99 -18.67
CA LEU A 56 -1.24 -4.96 -19.71
C LEU A 56 -0.44 -6.27 -19.55
N GLY A 57 0.86 -6.15 -19.28
CA GLY A 57 1.73 -7.30 -19.00
C GLY A 57 1.27 -8.06 -17.75
N PHE A 58 0.91 -7.34 -16.68
CA PHE A 58 0.41 -7.96 -15.45
C PHE A 58 -0.95 -8.65 -15.66
N ALA A 59 -1.87 -8.04 -16.40
CA ALA A 59 -3.13 -8.69 -16.73
C ALA A 59 -2.93 -9.94 -17.60
N GLY A 60 -2.00 -9.90 -18.56
CA GLY A 60 -1.59 -11.06 -19.36
C GLY A 60 -0.99 -12.17 -18.49
N LEU A 61 -0.13 -11.81 -17.52
CA LEU A 61 0.41 -12.75 -16.54
C LEU A 61 -0.69 -13.39 -15.69
N CYS A 62 -1.62 -12.59 -15.17
CA CYS A 62 -2.76 -13.11 -14.40
C CYS A 62 -3.60 -14.08 -15.25
N ALA A 63 -3.89 -13.74 -16.50
CA ALA A 63 -4.65 -14.61 -17.42
C ALA A 63 -3.91 -15.93 -17.69
N HIS A 64 -2.59 -15.87 -17.95
CA HIS A 64 -1.75 -17.06 -18.15
C HIS A 64 -1.75 -18.00 -16.94
N LEU A 65 -1.68 -17.42 -15.74
CA LEU A 65 -1.64 -18.18 -14.49
C LEU A 65 -3.04 -18.54 -13.94
N GLY A 66 -4.12 -18.18 -14.63
CA GLY A 66 -5.50 -18.40 -14.16
C GLY A 66 -5.85 -17.65 -12.88
N VAL A 67 -5.27 -16.45 -12.69
CA VAL A 67 -5.54 -15.57 -11.54
C VAL A 67 -6.66 -14.59 -11.90
N PRO A 68 -7.73 -14.52 -11.11
CA PRO A 68 -8.81 -13.56 -11.36
C PRO A 68 -8.29 -12.11 -11.28
N HIS A 69 -8.38 -11.38 -12.39
CA HIS A 69 -7.96 -9.98 -12.51
C HIS A 69 -9.00 -9.20 -13.30
N PRO A 70 -9.31 -7.94 -12.96
CA PRO A 70 -10.22 -7.12 -13.77
C PRO A 70 -9.64 -6.89 -15.17
N ALA A 71 -10.48 -6.92 -16.20
CA ALA A 71 -10.03 -6.64 -17.56
C ALA A 71 -9.37 -5.26 -17.67
N VAL A 72 -8.31 -5.16 -18.48
CA VAL A 72 -7.60 -3.91 -18.75
C VAL A 72 -7.43 -3.69 -20.24
N THR A 73 -7.44 -2.43 -20.68
CA THR A 73 -7.20 -2.03 -22.05
C THR A 73 -6.68 -0.59 -22.14
N ARG A 74 -6.07 -0.22 -23.26
CA ARG A 74 -5.79 1.18 -23.63
C ARG A 74 -6.75 1.69 -24.70
N ASP A 75 -7.50 0.80 -25.31
CA ASP A 75 -8.50 1.14 -26.34
C ASP A 75 -9.73 1.80 -25.72
N PRO A 76 -10.51 2.53 -26.54
CA PRO A 76 -11.77 3.11 -26.09
C PRO A 76 -12.71 2.07 -25.50
N VAL A 77 -13.32 2.38 -24.37
CA VAL A 77 -14.27 1.48 -23.69
C VAL A 77 -15.73 1.86 -24.04
N PRO A 78 -16.60 0.86 -24.32
CA PRO A 78 -17.96 1.13 -24.79
C PRO A 78 -18.87 1.70 -23.69
N ASP A 79 -18.70 1.24 -22.45
CA ASP A 79 -19.41 1.70 -21.27
C ASP A 79 -18.45 2.30 -20.25
N ARG A 80 -18.37 3.63 -20.20
CA ARG A 80 -17.50 4.35 -19.27
C ARG A 80 -17.89 4.15 -17.80
N ALA A 81 -19.13 3.88 -17.49
CA ALA A 81 -19.57 3.65 -16.12
C ALA A 81 -19.00 2.35 -15.54
N GLY A 82 -18.80 1.36 -16.40
CA GLY A 82 -18.18 0.07 -16.07
C GLY A 82 -16.64 0.09 -16.00
N TRP A 83 -15.99 1.25 -16.18
CA TRP A 83 -14.53 1.33 -16.27
C TRP A 83 -13.95 2.47 -15.46
N LEU A 84 -12.68 2.29 -15.05
CA LEU A 84 -11.86 3.27 -14.36
C LEU A 84 -10.67 3.64 -15.23
N LEU A 85 -10.29 4.92 -15.26
CA LEU A 85 -9.03 5.38 -15.80
C LEU A 85 -8.00 5.38 -14.69
N LYS A 86 -6.87 4.70 -14.88
CA LYS A 86 -5.77 4.60 -13.92
C LYS A 86 -4.46 5.02 -14.59
N ARG A 87 -3.54 5.60 -13.83
CA ARG A 87 -2.16 5.85 -14.29
C ARG A 87 -1.28 4.68 -13.87
N ALA A 88 -0.45 4.17 -14.77
CA ALA A 88 0.56 3.16 -14.46
C ALA A 88 1.56 3.68 -13.41
N GLY A 89 1.98 2.83 -12.47
CA GLY A 89 2.89 3.20 -11.37
C GLY A 89 2.30 4.15 -10.33
N GLY A 90 0.99 4.48 -10.41
CA GLY A 90 0.32 5.29 -9.38
C GLY A 90 0.08 4.49 -8.10
N SER A 91 -0.09 5.17 -6.96
CA SER A 91 -0.32 4.56 -5.66
C SER A 91 -1.42 5.28 -4.87
N GLY A 92 -1.91 4.63 -3.80
CA GLY A 92 -2.87 5.22 -2.85
C GLY A 92 -4.22 5.60 -3.46
N GLY A 93 -4.59 5.10 -4.65
CA GLY A 93 -5.85 5.39 -5.32
C GLY A 93 -6.00 6.85 -5.81
N THR A 94 -5.01 7.71 -5.59
CA THR A 94 -5.05 9.14 -5.97
C THR A 94 -5.02 9.36 -7.49
N HIS A 95 -4.56 8.38 -8.22
CA HIS A 95 -4.42 8.36 -9.68
C HIS A 95 -5.64 7.75 -10.41
N ILE A 96 -6.65 7.29 -9.67
CA ILE A 96 -7.85 6.63 -10.22
C ILE A 96 -8.94 7.66 -10.45
N ARG A 97 -9.58 7.59 -11.62
CA ARG A 97 -10.68 8.47 -12.07
C ARG A 97 -11.78 7.65 -12.77
N ALA A 98 -12.90 8.26 -13.01
CA ALA A 98 -13.89 7.73 -13.96
C ALA A 98 -13.28 7.65 -15.36
N ALA A 99 -13.68 6.64 -16.14
CA ALA A 99 -13.21 6.50 -17.51
C ALA A 99 -13.66 7.68 -18.39
N THR A 100 -12.78 8.10 -19.29
CA THR A 100 -13.01 9.18 -20.24
C THR A 100 -13.38 8.62 -21.63
N ALA A 101 -13.86 9.46 -22.54
CA ALA A 101 -14.06 9.10 -23.94
C ALA A 101 -12.70 8.94 -24.66
N GLY A 102 -12.69 8.14 -25.72
CA GLY A 102 -11.48 7.89 -26.52
C GLY A 102 -10.50 6.89 -25.85
N PRO A 103 -9.32 6.72 -26.46
CA PRO A 103 -8.28 5.85 -25.92
C PRO A 103 -7.69 6.42 -24.63
N ALA A 104 -7.07 5.54 -23.82
CA ALA A 104 -6.39 5.99 -22.60
C ALA A 104 -5.20 6.92 -22.96
N PRO A 105 -5.02 8.03 -22.22
CA PRO A 105 -3.85 8.91 -22.41
C PRO A 105 -2.52 8.17 -22.21
N PRO A 106 -1.40 8.69 -22.73
CA PRO A 106 -0.08 8.13 -22.47
C PRO A 106 0.19 7.91 -20.98
N GLY A 107 0.70 6.74 -20.63
CA GLY A 107 0.98 6.35 -19.23
C GLY A 107 -0.28 5.97 -18.42
N ALA A 108 -1.47 5.94 -19.04
CA ALA A 108 -2.70 5.52 -18.41
C ALA A 108 -3.30 4.27 -19.10
N TYR A 109 -4.29 3.68 -18.45
CA TYR A 109 -5.05 2.52 -18.94
C TYR A 109 -6.45 2.50 -18.33
N PHE A 110 -7.36 1.79 -18.97
CA PHE A 110 -8.66 1.49 -18.40
C PHE A 110 -8.63 0.14 -17.70
N GLN A 111 -9.28 0.08 -16.54
CA GLN A 111 -9.53 -1.16 -15.81
C GLN A 111 -11.02 -1.30 -15.55
N ALA A 112 -11.58 -2.48 -15.85
CA ALA A 112 -12.98 -2.78 -15.57
C ALA A 112 -13.28 -2.63 -14.07
N ARG A 113 -14.41 -2.02 -13.74
CA ARG A 113 -14.92 -1.98 -12.38
C ARG A 113 -15.45 -3.35 -11.99
N VAL A 114 -15.00 -3.86 -10.87
CA VAL A 114 -15.52 -5.08 -10.27
C VAL A 114 -16.11 -4.76 -8.90
N PRO A 115 -17.17 -5.46 -8.47
CA PRO A 115 -17.76 -5.25 -7.17
C PRO A 115 -16.86 -5.80 -6.07
N GLY A 116 -17.02 -5.32 -4.84
CA GLY A 116 -16.38 -5.94 -3.69
C GLY A 116 -15.87 -4.95 -2.66
N ARG A 117 -15.49 -5.51 -1.52
CA ARG A 117 -14.79 -4.81 -0.44
C ARG A 117 -13.29 -4.94 -0.65
N ALA A 118 -12.59 -3.87 -0.36
CA ALA A 118 -11.14 -3.85 -0.49
C ALA A 118 -10.46 -4.58 0.66
N HIS A 119 -9.54 -5.47 0.32
CA HIS A 119 -8.65 -6.18 1.24
C HIS A 119 -7.22 -6.13 0.71
N ALA A 120 -6.24 -6.31 1.58
CA ALA A 120 -4.88 -6.58 1.17
C ALA A 120 -4.37 -7.84 1.88
N LEU A 121 -3.79 -8.74 1.12
CA LEU A 121 -2.98 -9.84 1.63
C LEU A 121 -1.52 -9.37 1.68
N ALA A 122 -0.96 -9.19 2.86
CA ALA A 122 0.48 -8.94 3.03
C ALA A 122 1.22 -10.28 3.13
N PHE A 123 2.34 -10.38 2.45
CA PHE A 123 3.14 -11.61 2.38
C PHE A 123 4.62 -11.32 2.24
N LEU A 124 5.44 -12.26 2.70
CA LEU A 124 6.87 -12.34 2.41
C LEU A 124 7.09 -13.29 1.24
N ALA A 125 8.04 -12.98 0.38
CA ALA A 125 8.38 -13.78 -0.78
C ALA A 125 9.90 -14.01 -0.86
N ASP A 126 10.34 -15.21 -1.19
CA ASP A 126 11.75 -15.58 -1.35
C ASP A 126 12.19 -15.70 -2.82
N GLY A 127 11.29 -15.37 -3.75
CA GLY A 127 11.46 -15.54 -5.19
C GLY A 127 10.78 -16.79 -5.76
N ARG A 128 10.19 -17.63 -4.92
CA ARG A 128 9.49 -18.87 -5.32
C ARG A 128 8.26 -19.14 -4.46
N ASN A 129 8.40 -19.06 -3.15
CA ASN A 129 7.36 -19.34 -2.17
C ASN A 129 6.96 -18.09 -1.42
N ILE A 130 5.82 -18.14 -0.72
CA ILE A 130 5.34 -17.05 0.12
C ILE A 130 5.09 -17.51 1.56
N ALA A 131 5.18 -16.57 2.50
CA ALA A 131 4.63 -16.70 3.85
C ALA A 131 3.64 -15.54 4.09
N ILE A 132 2.41 -15.88 4.45
CA ILE A 132 1.36 -14.88 4.72
C ILE A 132 1.71 -14.16 6.01
N VAL A 133 1.73 -12.83 5.97
CA VAL A 133 1.88 -11.96 7.15
C VAL A 133 0.52 -11.68 7.79
N GLY A 134 -0.47 -11.35 6.98
CA GLY A 134 -1.82 -11.06 7.45
C GLY A 134 -2.72 -10.51 6.34
N ILE A 135 -4.00 -10.40 6.67
CA ILE A 135 -5.01 -9.82 5.79
C ILE A 135 -5.62 -8.60 6.49
N THR A 136 -5.66 -7.48 5.79
CA THR A 136 -6.30 -6.26 6.26
C THR A 136 -7.56 -5.96 5.45
N GLU A 137 -8.59 -5.48 6.13
CA GLU A 137 -9.71 -4.80 5.49
C GLU A 137 -9.31 -3.35 5.25
N GLN A 138 -9.64 -2.82 4.06
CA GLN A 138 -9.27 -1.47 3.66
C GLN A 138 -10.49 -0.62 3.33
N TRP A 139 -10.35 0.70 3.44
CA TRP A 139 -11.38 1.65 3.02
C TRP A 139 -10.77 2.87 2.34
N SER A 140 -11.62 3.61 1.63
CA SER A 140 -11.27 4.85 0.95
C SER A 140 -11.88 6.06 1.64
N ALA A 141 -11.25 7.24 1.47
CA ALA A 141 -11.76 8.55 1.85
C ALA A 141 -11.93 9.39 0.59
N PRO A 142 -13.06 9.25 -0.13
CA PRO A 142 -13.26 9.93 -1.40
C PRO A 142 -13.30 11.46 -1.21
N SER A 143 -12.73 12.18 -2.19
CA SER A 143 -12.92 13.61 -2.37
C SER A 143 -13.38 13.89 -3.81
N PRO A 144 -13.91 15.10 -4.11
CA PRO A 144 -14.29 15.46 -5.47
C PRO A 144 -13.14 15.30 -6.48
N LEU A 145 -11.90 15.54 -6.07
CA LEU A 145 -10.72 15.44 -6.91
C LEU A 145 -10.13 14.03 -6.93
N ARG A 146 -10.35 13.21 -5.88
CA ARG A 146 -9.72 11.90 -5.69
C ARG A 146 -10.73 10.88 -5.16
N PRO A 147 -11.66 10.40 -6.01
CA PRO A 147 -12.81 9.59 -5.58
C PRO A 147 -12.44 8.21 -5.04
N PHE A 148 -11.22 7.73 -5.27
CA PHE A 148 -10.75 6.39 -4.88
C PHE A 148 -9.52 6.42 -3.98
N ARG A 149 -9.17 7.60 -3.39
CA ARG A 149 -7.98 7.66 -2.53
C ARG A 149 -8.13 6.74 -1.33
N TYR A 150 -7.04 6.04 -1.03
CA TYR A 150 -6.91 5.17 0.13
C TYR A 150 -7.10 6.00 1.42
N ALA A 151 -7.81 5.44 2.39
CA ALA A 151 -7.94 6.05 3.70
C ALA A 151 -7.22 5.26 4.79
N GLY A 152 -7.47 3.96 4.89
CA GLY A 152 -6.91 3.21 5.99
C GLY A 152 -7.11 1.71 5.88
N ALA A 153 -6.57 1.01 6.87
CA ALA A 153 -6.67 -0.44 7.00
C ALA A 153 -6.85 -0.85 8.45
N VAL A 154 -7.45 -2.03 8.65
CA VAL A 154 -7.57 -2.69 9.95
C VAL A 154 -7.12 -4.14 9.84
N GLU A 155 -6.26 -4.59 10.78
CA GLU A 155 -6.05 -5.99 11.12
C GLU A 155 -7.04 -6.36 12.23
N ARG A 156 -7.83 -7.41 12.02
CA ARG A 156 -8.84 -7.87 12.97
C ARG A 156 -8.20 -8.48 14.20
N ALA A 157 -8.91 -8.38 15.33
CA ALA A 157 -8.54 -9.11 16.53
C ALA A 157 -8.68 -10.63 16.30
N ARG A 158 -7.81 -11.41 16.94
CA ARG A 158 -7.76 -12.87 16.74
C ARG A 158 -9.12 -13.55 16.99
N HIS A 159 -9.86 -13.13 18.01
CA HIS A 159 -11.17 -13.71 18.35
C HIS A 159 -12.27 -13.42 17.34
N GLU A 160 -12.11 -12.40 16.49
CA GLU A 160 -13.09 -12.10 15.42
C GLU A 160 -13.01 -13.12 14.27
N GLY A 161 -11.98 -13.96 14.25
CA GLY A 161 -11.67 -14.84 13.13
C GLY A 161 -11.11 -14.09 11.91
N PRO A 162 -10.78 -14.82 10.84
CA PRO A 162 -10.17 -14.26 9.65
C PRO A 162 -11.14 -13.32 8.90
N ALA A 163 -10.59 -12.29 8.28
CA ALA A 163 -11.35 -11.33 7.46
C ALA A 163 -11.97 -11.99 6.20
N LEU A 164 -11.38 -13.07 5.73
CA LEU A 164 -11.85 -13.86 4.58
C LEU A 164 -11.97 -15.34 4.97
N ALA A 165 -12.86 -16.07 4.32
CA ALA A 165 -12.99 -17.52 4.54
C ALA A 165 -11.67 -18.26 4.27
N PRO A 166 -11.27 -19.23 5.09
CA PRO A 166 -9.97 -19.92 4.94
C PRO A 166 -9.71 -20.46 3.53
N ARG A 167 -10.70 -21.12 2.92
CA ARG A 167 -10.59 -21.63 1.53
C ARG A 167 -10.35 -20.51 0.49
N MET A 168 -10.84 -19.30 0.74
CA MET A 168 -10.58 -18.17 -0.14
C MET A 168 -9.15 -17.67 0.05
N VAL A 169 -8.68 -17.62 1.29
CA VAL A 169 -7.28 -17.27 1.62
C VAL A 169 -6.32 -18.23 0.93
N ASP A 170 -6.59 -19.52 1.00
CA ASP A 170 -5.75 -20.56 0.34
C ASP A 170 -5.69 -20.34 -1.18
N ARG A 171 -6.83 -20.12 -1.83
CA ARG A 171 -6.89 -19.83 -3.28
C ARG A 171 -6.15 -18.57 -3.68
N ILE A 172 -6.24 -17.52 -2.87
CA ILE A 172 -5.51 -16.26 -3.09
C ILE A 172 -4.01 -16.48 -2.89
N ALA A 173 -3.62 -17.19 -1.84
CA ALA A 173 -2.22 -17.51 -1.55
C ALA A 173 -1.57 -18.31 -2.68
N GLU A 174 -2.22 -19.37 -3.14
CA GLU A 174 -1.77 -20.16 -4.29
C GLU A 174 -1.61 -19.31 -5.56
N ALA A 175 -2.55 -18.38 -5.81
CA ALA A 175 -2.47 -17.50 -6.96
C ALA A 175 -1.29 -16.53 -6.85
N VAL A 176 -1.08 -15.93 -5.67
CA VAL A 176 0.05 -15.04 -5.38
C VAL A 176 1.38 -15.81 -5.48
N GLU A 177 1.43 -17.03 -4.97
CA GLU A 177 2.64 -17.87 -5.04
C GLU A 177 3.03 -18.20 -6.49
N ARG A 178 2.06 -18.48 -7.38
CA ARG A 178 2.32 -18.66 -8.82
C ARG A 178 2.93 -17.38 -9.43
N ILE A 179 2.40 -16.19 -9.08
CA ILE A 179 2.96 -14.91 -9.55
C ILE A 179 4.38 -14.71 -9.02
N VAL A 180 4.62 -14.99 -7.74
CA VAL A 180 5.95 -14.88 -7.11
C VAL A 180 6.95 -15.81 -7.81
N SER A 181 6.59 -17.07 -8.02
CA SER A 181 7.45 -18.06 -8.72
C SER A 181 7.78 -17.62 -10.14
N GLU A 182 6.82 -17.02 -10.87
CA GLU A 182 7.00 -16.58 -12.26
C GLU A 182 7.82 -15.29 -12.37
N THR A 183 7.74 -14.40 -11.36
CA THR A 183 8.38 -13.08 -11.38
C THR A 183 9.67 -13.01 -10.59
N GLY A 184 9.95 -13.99 -9.74
CA GLY A 184 11.08 -13.98 -8.83
C GLY A 184 10.97 -12.91 -7.73
N LEU A 185 9.74 -12.45 -7.39
CA LEU A 185 9.52 -11.42 -6.37
C LEU A 185 10.11 -11.84 -5.02
N ARG A 186 10.82 -10.90 -4.37
CA ARG A 186 11.44 -11.09 -3.06
C ARG A 186 11.12 -9.97 -2.09
N GLY A 187 11.12 -10.30 -0.80
CA GLY A 187 10.85 -9.36 0.29
C GLY A 187 9.38 -9.27 0.68
N LEU A 188 9.03 -8.27 1.47
CA LEU A 188 7.67 -7.99 1.90
C LEU A 188 6.90 -7.29 0.77
N ALA A 189 5.73 -7.78 0.48
CA ALA A 189 4.84 -7.27 -0.57
C ALA A 189 3.38 -7.36 -0.13
N SER A 190 2.48 -6.78 -0.92
CA SER A 190 1.03 -6.93 -0.72
C SER A 190 0.30 -7.15 -2.04
N ALA A 191 -0.76 -7.97 -1.97
CA ALA A 191 -1.73 -8.18 -3.03
C ALA A 191 -3.02 -7.43 -2.67
N ASP A 192 -3.40 -6.46 -3.50
CA ASP A 192 -4.64 -5.70 -3.32
C ASP A 192 -5.79 -6.43 -4.00
N LEU A 193 -6.86 -6.65 -3.24
CA LEU A 193 -7.98 -7.51 -3.61
C LEU A 193 -9.30 -6.75 -3.52
N LEU A 194 -10.22 -7.07 -4.42
CA LEU A 194 -11.64 -6.79 -4.24
C LEU A 194 -12.37 -8.12 -4.07
N VAL A 195 -13.18 -8.23 -3.01
CA VAL A 195 -13.86 -9.46 -2.63
C VAL A 195 -15.37 -9.23 -2.54
N SER A 196 -16.15 -10.07 -3.21
CA SER A 196 -17.62 -10.03 -3.24
C SER A 196 -18.19 -11.45 -3.17
N GLY A 197 -18.74 -11.85 -2.01
CA GLY A 197 -19.19 -13.23 -1.78
C GLY A 197 -18.04 -14.21 -1.98
N GLU A 198 -18.24 -15.21 -2.85
CA GLU A 198 -17.25 -16.23 -3.20
C GLU A 198 -16.28 -15.79 -4.32
N HIS A 199 -16.43 -14.57 -4.85
CA HIS A 199 -15.61 -14.03 -5.91
C HIS A 199 -14.57 -13.08 -5.36
N TRP A 200 -13.38 -13.11 -5.97
CA TRP A 200 -12.33 -12.17 -5.68
C TRP A 200 -11.56 -11.80 -6.97
N TRP A 201 -10.97 -10.64 -6.96
CA TRP A 201 -10.11 -10.15 -8.04
C TRP A 201 -8.85 -9.56 -7.44
N LEU A 202 -7.70 -10.01 -7.96
CA LEU A 202 -6.41 -9.37 -7.70
C LEU A 202 -6.34 -8.11 -8.56
N THR A 203 -6.27 -6.95 -7.93
CA THR A 203 -6.22 -5.68 -8.68
C THR A 203 -4.80 -5.18 -8.90
N GLU A 204 -3.87 -5.54 -7.99
CA GLU A 204 -2.49 -5.07 -8.02
C GLU A 204 -1.61 -5.90 -7.08
N ILE A 205 -0.33 -6.04 -7.41
CA ILE A 205 0.74 -6.42 -6.48
C ILE A 205 1.59 -5.18 -6.19
N ASN A 206 1.83 -4.91 -4.90
CA ASN A 206 2.75 -3.88 -4.43
C ASN A 206 4.04 -4.57 -3.96
N PRO A 207 5.13 -4.57 -4.76
CA PRO A 207 6.33 -5.36 -4.51
C PRO A 207 7.29 -4.65 -3.53
N ARG A 208 6.78 -4.19 -2.41
CA ARG A 208 7.51 -3.42 -1.39
C ARG A 208 6.74 -3.38 -0.06
N PRO A 209 7.36 -2.97 1.06
CA PRO A 209 6.66 -2.56 2.26
C PRO A 209 5.63 -1.46 1.95
N GLY A 210 4.42 -1.58 2.44
CA GLY A 210 3.29 -0.69 2.13
C GLY A 210 2.66 -0.05 3.37
N ALA A 211 1.60 0.74 3.18
CA ALA A 211 0.89 1.43 4.26
C ALA A 211 0.29 0.49 5.33
N THR A 212 0.04 -0.78 4.98
CA THR A 212 -0.42 -1.80 5.92
C THR A 212 0.65 -2.26 6.91
N LEU A 213 1.93 -1.89 6.69
CA LEU A 213 3.00 -2.16 7.64
C LEU A 213 2.69 -1.60 9.03
N ASP A 214 2.14 -0.39 9.11
CA ASP A 214 1.80 0.26 10.37
C ASP A 214 0.82 -0.55 11.24
N VAL A 215 -0.02 -1.35 10.60
CA VAL A 215 -1.02 -2.20 11.26
C VAL A 215 -0.45 -3.58 11.58
N LEU A 216 0.40 -4.12 10.68
CA LEU A 216 0.89 -5.49 10.71
C LEU A 216 2.22 -5.63 11.46
N ASP A 217 3.04 -4.57 11.57
CA ASP A 217 4.33 -4.61 12.28
C ASP A 217 4.17 -4.52 13.81
N ARG A 218 3.40 -5.47 14.35
CA ARG A 218 3.06 -5.59 15.78
C ARG A 218 3.43 -6.96 16.34
N ARG A 219 4.13 -7.75 15.54
CA ARG A 219 4.66 -9.06 15.91
C ARG A 219 5.98 -8.91 16.63
N PRO A 220 6.42 -9.93 17.43
CA PRO A 220 7.69 -9.87 18.16
C PRO A 220 8.89 -9.56 17.27
N THR A 221 8.97 -10.18 16.08
CA THR A 221 10.03 -9.87 15.11
C THR A 221 9.55 -8.78 14.15
N PRO A 222 10.28 -7.66 14.04
CA PRO A 222 9.94 -6.59 13.09
C PRO A 222 9.84 -7.12 11.65
N LEU A 223 8.78 -6.73 10.96
CA LEU A 223 8.55 -7.15 9.55
C LEU A 223 9.67 -6.69 8.61
N LEU A 224 10.39 -5.63 8.95
CA LEU A 224 11.58 -5.23 8.20
C LEU A 224 12.71 -6.26 8.29
N ALA A 225 12.90 -6.93 9.44
CA ALA A 225 13.86 -8.02 9.58
C ALA A 225 13.45 -9.23 8.71
N HIS A 226 12.17 -9.56 8.70
CA HIS A 226 11.62 -10.59 7.82
C HIS A 226 11.75 -10.21 6.33
N HIS A 227 11.49 -8.94 5.98
CA HIS A 227 11.69 -8.43 4.62
C HIS A 227 13.14 -8.64 4.16
N ILE A 228 14.12 -8.28 5.00
CA ILE A 228 15.54 -8.47 4.68
C ILE A 228 15.86 -9.96 4.48
N ALA A 229 15.40 -10.83 5.37
CA ALA A 229 15.61 -12.27 5.25
C ALA A 229 15.03 -12.84 3.95
N ALA A 230 13.77 -12.48 3.62
CA ALA A 230 13.09 -12.90 2.40
C ALA A 230 13.76 -12.36 1.14
N SER A 231 14.24 -11.11 1.17
CA SER A 231 15.02 -10.50 0.09
C SER A 231 16.32 -11.27 -0.21
N LEU A 232 16.88 -11.90 0.80
CA LEU A 232 18.06 -12.77 0.72
C LEU A 232 17.73 -14.23 0.36
N GLY A 233 16.48 -14.53 0.05
CA GLY A 233 16.00 -15.86 -0.34
C GLY A 233 15.76 -16.81 0.84
N ARG A 234 15.59 -16.29 2.05
CA ARG A 234 15.25 -17.07 3.25
C ARG A 234 13.86 -16.69 3.72
N LEU A 235 12.88 -17.57 3.51
CA LEU A 235 11.51 -17.33 3.92
C LEU A 235 11.36 -17.62 5.43
N PRO A 236 11.19 -16.59 6.29
CA PRO A 236 11.01 -16.79 7.72
C PRO A 236 9.60 -17.28 8.03
N ALA A 237 9.45 -18.01 9.13
CA ALA A 237 8.14 -18.21 9.73
C ALA A 237 7.62 -16.88 10.29
N VAL A 238 6.37 -16.58 10.02
CA VAL A 238 5.71 -15.36 10.54
C VAL A 238 4.99 -15.71 11.84
N GLU A 239 5.23 -14.93 12.87
CA GLU A 239 4.57 -15.10 14.16
C GLU A 239 3.07 -14.73 14.06
N GLU A 240 2.28 -15.28 14.96
CA GLU A 240 0.85 -15.00 15.03
C GLU A 240 0.55 -13.52 15.25
N ALA A 241 -0.59 -13.08 14.70
CA ALA A 241 -1.11 -11.74 14.94
C ALA A 241 -1.38 -11.49 16.43
N PRO A 242 -1.26 -10.25 16.91
CA PRO A 242 -1.68 -9.87 18.25
C PRO A 242 -3.14 -10.22 18.53
N VAL A 243 -3.50 -10.30 19.81
CA VAL A 243 -4.86 -10.68 20.24
C VAL A 243 -5.90 -9.61 19.96
N ASP A 244 -5.48 -8.34 19.96
CA ASP A 244 -6.29 -7.14 19.73
C ASP A 244 -6.27 -6.71 18.26
N ALA A 245 -7.26 -5.92 17.86
CA ALA A 245 -7.30 -5.28 16.56
C ALA A 245 -6.40 -4.05 16.51
N ALA A 246 -5.89 -3.73 15.32
CA ALA A 246 -5.20 -2.47 15.05
C ALA A 246 -5.66 -1.85 13.74
N ALA A 247 -5.71 -0.53 13.70
CA ALA A 247 -6.08 0.20 12.50
C ALA A 247 -5.29 1.49 12.34
N THR A 248 -5.10 1.89 11.08
CA THR A 248 -4.57 3.19 10.70
C THR A 248 -5.51 3.90 9.73
N GLU A 249 -5.50 5.23 9.79
CA GLU A 249 -6.23 6.07 8.84
C GLU A 249 -5.44 7.32 8.50
N ILE A 250 -5.32 7.63 7.21
CA ILE A 250 -4.71 8.87 6.74
C ILE A 250 -5.69 10.00 6.93
N CYS A 251 -5.31 11.02 7.70
CA CYS A 251 -5.97 12.31 7.72
C CYS A 251 -5.54 13.12 6.50
N TYR A 252 -6.50 13.62 5.75
CA TYR A 252 -6.26 14.53 4.63
C TYR A 252 -6.57 15.96 5.03
N ALA A 253 -5.72 16.90 4.63
CA ALA A 253 -5.87 18.32 4.93
C ALA A 253 -7.16 18.87 4.32
N ALA A 254 -8.06 19.36 5.15
CA ALA A 254 -9.31 20.01 4.71
C ALA A 254 -9.04 21.36 4.07
N THR A 255 -8.08 22.10 4.62
CA THR A 255 -7.53 23.37 4.14
C THR A 255 -6.06 23.18 3.77
N GLY A 256 -5.45 24.17 3.12
CA GLY A 256 -4.00 24.18 2.90
C GLY A 256 -3.30 24.87 4.06
N TYR A 257 -2.13 24.36 4.44
CA TYR A 257 -1.25 24.99 5.44
C TYR A 257 0.02 25.48 4.75
N ALA A 258 0.29 26.78 4.86
CA ALA A 258 1.50 27.42 4.31
C ALA A 258 1.84 28.70 5.09
N PRO A 259 2.58 28.63 6.20
CA PRO A 259 3.26 27.45 6.77
C PRO A 259 2.35 26.59 7.67
N MET A 260 2.75 25.33 7.89
CA MET A 260 2.16 24.47 8.90
C MET A 260 2.47 25.04 10.29
N PRO A 261 1.45 25.28 11.15
CA PRO A 261 1.68 25.81 12.48
C PRO A 261 2.42 24.81 13.37
N PRO A 262 3.10 25.29 14.42
CA PRO A 262 3.59 24.39 15.47
C PRO A 262 2.40 23.78 16.21
N LEU A 263 2.43 22.43 16.37
CA LEU A 263 1.38 21.67 17.03
C LEU A 263 1.99 20.73 18.06
N ASP A 264 1.35 20.63 19.21
CA ASP A 264 1.58 19.55 20.16
C ASP A 264 0.77 18.32 19.71
N TRP A 265 1.41 17.51 18.88
CA TRP A 265 0.77 16.37 18.24
C TRP A 265 0.47 15.27 19.26
N PRO A 266 -0.79 14.78 19.32
CA PRO A 266 -1.12 13.63 20.17
C PRO A 266 -0.32 12.38 19.80
N ASP A 267 -0.05 11.52 20.78
CA ASP A 267 0.77 10.30 20.63
C ASP A 267 0.24 9.30 19.58
N PHE A 268 -1.07 9.34 19.33
CA PHE A 268 -1.71 8.50 18.33
C PHE A 268 -1.54 8.99 16.88
N VAL A 269 -0.86 10.15 16.68
CA VAL A 269 -0.58 10.73 15.35
C VAL A 269 0.83 10.36 14.92
N ARG A 270 0.95 9.83 13.70
CA ARG A 270 2.21 9.47 13.03
C ARG A 270 2.36 10.27 11.74
N ASP A 271 3.52 10.19 11.08
CA ASP A 271 3.81 10.89 9.81
C ASP A 271 3.52 12.39 9.88
N ARG A 272 3.91 13.00 10.98
CA ARG A 272 3.63 14.41 11.30
C ARG A 272 4.37 15.33 10.35
N PRO A 273 3.70 16.33 9.73
CA PRO A 273 4.40 17.34 8.96
C PRO A 273 5.26 18.20 9.88
N ARG A 274 6.39 18.66 9.37
CA ARG A 274 7.25 19.58 10.11
C ARG A 274 6.55 20.95 10.24
N SER A 275 6.67 21.58 11.39
CA SER A 275 6.32 23.00 11.55
C SER A 275 7.04 23.85 10.48
N GLY A 276 6.36 24.82 9.91
CA GLY A 276 6.86 25.65 8.82
C GLY A 276 6.82 25.02 7.43
N SER A 277 6.51 23.72 7.31
CA SER A 277 6.35 23.07 5.98
C SER A 277 5.02 23.47 5.32
N THR A 278 4.89 23.18 4.02
CA THR A 278 3.65 23.39 3.28
C THR A 278 2.92 22.07 3.08
N VAL A 279 1.63 22.05 3.42
CA VAL A 279 0.72 20.95 3.16
C VAL A 279 -0.44 21.47 2.30
N ALA A 280 -0.57 20.95 1.08
CA ALA A 280 -1.65 21.39 0.19
C ALA A 280 -3.01 20.86 0.66
N ARG A 281 -4.09 21.58 0.36
CA ARG A 281 -5.45 21.06 0.53
C ARG A 281 -5.61 19.71 -0.18
N ASP A 282 -6.32 18.78 0.45
CA ASP A 282 -6.57 17.40 -0.05
C ASP A 282 -5.32 16.52 -0.13
N ALA A 283 -4.16 16.99 0.38
CA ALA A 283 -2.96 16.18 0.55
C ALA A 283 -3.00 15.37 1.86
N PRO A 284 -2.26 14.25 1.97
CA PRO A 284 -2.05 13.58 3.24
C PRO A 284 -1.44 14.55 4.26
N LEU A 285 -2.05 14.64 5.43
CA LEU A 285 -1.58 15.48 6.53
C LEU A 285 -0.78 14.66 7.54
N CYS A 286 -1.36 13.58 8.00
CA CYS A 286 -0.75 12.66 8.97
C CYS A 286 -1.46 11.31 8.95
N THR A 287 -0.94 10.36 9.71
CA THR A 287 -1.56 9.04 9.91
C THR A 287 -2.04 8.91 11.36
N LEU A 288 -3.28 8.48 11.55
CA LEU A 288 -3.82 8.11 12.86
C LEU A 288 -3.64 6.61 13.06
N PHE A 289 -3.31 6.22 14.28
CA PHE A 289 -3.20 4.82 14.68
C PHE A 289 -4.13 4.55 15.86
N ALA A 290 -4.73 3.37 15.91
CA ALA A 290 -5.52 2.90 17.05
C ALA A 290 -5.40 1.38 17.23
N THR A 291 -5.54 0.92 18.47
CA THR A 291 -5.75 -0.49 18.82
C THR A 291 -7.01 -0.61 19.67
N GLY A 292 -7.68 -1.75 19.62
CA GLY A 292 -8.91 -1.97 20.36
C GLY A 292 -9.27 -3.46 20.47
N THR A 293 -10.33 -3.76 21.19
CA THR A 293 -10.77 -5.15 21.42
C THR A 293 -11.15 -5.86 20.12
N ASP A 294 -11.74 -5.12 19.18
CA ASP A 294 -12.18 -5.64 17.88
C ASP A 294 -12.06 -4.57 16.79
N SER A 295 -12.27 -4.95 15.56
CA SER A 295 -12.14 -4.08 14.39
C SER A 295 -13.13 -2.91 14.39
N ALA A 296 -14.35 -3.13 14.89
CA ALA A 296 -15.39 -2.10 14.94
C ALA A 296 -15.07 -1.02 15.98
N ALA A 297 -14.69 -1.43 17.21
CA ALA A 297 -14.26 -0.53 18.27
C ALA A 297 -13.01 0.24 17.89
N THR A 298 -12.06 -0.40 17.22
CA THR A 298 -10.82 0.24 16.74
C THR A 298 -11.11 1.33 15.70
N ARG A 299 -12.02 1.07 14.76
CA ARG A 299 -12.45 2.05 13.76
C ARG A 299 -13.22 3.22 14.38
N GLU A 300 -14.05 2.96 15.40
CA GLU A 300 -14.73 4.01 16.14
C GLU A 300 -13.72 4.91 16.87
N MET A 301 -12.71 4.31 17.50
CA MET A 301 -11.63 5.06 18.13
C MET A 301 -10.88 5.94 17.12
N LEU A 302 -10.62 5.47 15.90
CA LEU A 302 -10.01 6.31 14.85
C LEU A 302 -10.89 7.52 14.51
N ARG A 303 -12.22 7.34 14.41
CA ARG A 303 -13.15 8.46 14.16
C ARG A 303 -13.08 9.51 15.28
N GLY A 304 -13.06 9.07 16.54
CA GLY A 304 -12.88 9.96 17.69
C GLY A 304 -11.54 10.70 17.67
N ARG A 305 -10.43 10.01 17.32
CA ARG A 305 -9.10 10.59 17.14
C ARG A 305 -9.06 11.61 16.01
N ALA A 306 -9.71 11.31 14.89
CA ALA A 306 -9.83 12.24 13.75
C ALA A 306 -10.64 13.50 14.12
N ALA A 307 -11.70 13.37 14.89
CA ALA A 307 -12.47 14.51 15.38
C ALA A 307 -11.63 15.38 16.32
N ARG A 308 -10.93 14.76 17.29
CA ARG A 308 -10.02 15.49 18.20
C ARG A 308 -8.90 16.20 17.47
N LEU A 309 -8.31 15.60 16.44
CA LEU A 309 -7.27 16.25 15.65
C LEU A 309 -7.81 17.46 14.89
N ARG A 310 -9.02 17.37 14.31
CA ARG A 310 -9.66 18.51 13.63
C ARG A 310 -9.88 19.68 14.57
N THR A 311 -10.44 19.45 15.76
CA THR A 311 -10.59 20.50 16.77
C THR A 311 -9.25 21.14 17.12
N LEU A 312 -8.17 20.38 17.25
CA LEU A 312 -6.84 20.91 17.53
C LEU A 312 -6.32 21.80 16.39
N LEU A 313 -6.57 21.42 15.14
CA LEU A 313 -6.16 22.18 13.96
C LEU A 313 -6.99 23.48 13.82
N ASP A 314 -8.30 23.43 14.05
CA ASP A 314 -9.20 24.59 14.00
C ASP A 314 -8.79 25.64 15.05
N LEU A 315 -8.47 25.23 16.28
CA LEU A 315 -7.99 26.12 17.35
C LEU A 315 -6.68 26.84 17.01
N THR A 316 -5.82 26.24 16.19
CA THR A 316 -4.55 26.87 15.77
C THR A 316 -4.73 27.84 14.59
N GLU A 317 -5.80 27.71 13.80
CA GLU A 317 -6.14 28.67 12.75
C GLU A 317 -6.74 29.94 13.33
N GLU A 318 -7.43 29.87 14.49
CA GLU A 318 -8.04 31.03 15.18
C GLU A 318 -7.03 31.89 15.96
N HIS A 319 -5.84 31.36 16.27
CA HIS A 319 -4.79 32.03 17.07
C HIS A 319 -3.42 31.84 16.39
N PRO A 320 -3.18 32.49 15.24
CA PRO A 320 -1.92 32.39 14.49
C PRO A 320 -0.73 33.08 15.18
#